data_0e8d8b8941099f75c618f3784f29ef00
#
_entry.id   0e8d8b8941099f75c618f3784f29ef00
#
_cell.length_a   1.000
_cell.length_b   1.000
_cell.length_c   1.000
_cell.angle_alpha   90.00
_cell.angle_beta   90.00
_cell.angle_gamma   90.00
#
_symmetry.space_group_name_H-M   'P 1'
#
loop_
_entity.id
_entity.type
_entity.pdbx_description
1 polymer ?
#
loop_
_entity_poly.entity_id
_entity_poly.type
_entity_poly.pdbx_seq_one_letter_code
_entity_poly.pdbx_strand_id
1 'polypeptide(L)'
;MLGLSDINSALNQLSYATAVDLLRITLLVYNYGKEFSLVKNDDTVESFVDGLKKNGNFEQLHLNETRRKVLSDIAYNVPTGKLAKFINDETTDIQVGVTLCENKRRICVVFRGSESSSDWYYDLLIMKHKLSDDIKVHSGFYKQLTENNVYDNIVSEVKKILDIHPDFSMYITGHSLGGALSTLFGYM
;
A
#
# COMPACT_ATOMS: atom_id res chain seq x y z
N MET A 1 8.37 -15.35 -21.11
CA MET A 1 9.37 -15.59 -20.06
C MET A 1 10.37 -14.44 -20.12
N LEU A 2 10.38 -13.61 -19.09
CA LEU A 2 11.43 -12.58 -18.95
C LEU A 2 12.75 -13.30 -18.70
N GLY A 3 13.80 -12.93 -19.44
CA GLY A 3 15.12 -13.51 -19.27
C GLY A 3 15.76 -13.12 -17.95
N LEU A 4 16.74 -13.90 -17.45
CA LEU A 4 17.49 -13.57 -16.22
C LEU A 4 18.16 -12.19 -16.27
N SER A 5 18.51 -11.70 -17.47
CA SER A 5 19.00 -10.34 -17.71
C SER A 5 17.97 -9.27 -17.40
N ASP A 6 16.70 -9.53 -17.72
CA ASP A 6 15.60 -8.57 -17.49
C ASP A 6 15.24 -8.49 -16.00
N ILE A 7 15.33 -9.64 -15.29
CA ILE A 7 15.14 -9.70 -13.83
C ILE A 7 16.26 -8.94 -13.11
N ASN A 8 17.51 -9.11 -13.54
CA ASN A 8 18.63 -8.38 -12.96
C ASN A 8 18.58 -6.88 -13.25
N SER A 9 18.07 -6.45 -14.41
CA SER A 9 17.87 -5.03 -14.70
C SER A 9 16.76 -4.42 -13.83
N ALA A 10 15.69 -5.16 -13.58
CA ALA A 10 14.59 -4.73 -12.71
C ALA A 10 15.02 -4.65 -11.23
N LEU A 11 15.80 -5.62 -10.74
CA LEU A 11 16.36 -5.60 -9.37
C LEU A 11 17.37 -4.46 -9.15
N ASN A 12 18.09 -4.04 -10.18
CA ASN A 12 19.00 -2.91 -10.12
C ASN A 12 18.29 -1.52 -10.08
N GLN A 13 16.97 -1.47 -10.28
CA GLN A 13 16.20 -0.21 -10.25
C GLN A 13 15.69 0.18 -8.85
N LEU A 14 15.66 -0.74 -7.88
CA LEU A 14 15.21 -0.43 -6.53
C LEU A 14 16.37 0.14 -5.70
N SER A 15 16.55 1.46 -5.73
CA SER A 15 17.52 2.12 -4.87
C SER A 15 17.10 2.04 -3.39
N TYR A 16 18.08 2.13 -2.48
CA TYR A 16 17.82 2.22 -1.04
C TYR A 16 16.85 3.37 -0.71
N ALA A 17 17.02 4.53 -1.33
CA ALA A 17 16.13 5.67 -1.15
C ALA A 17 14.69 5.35 -1.56
N THR A 18 14.51 4.64 -2.69
CA THR A 18 13.17 4.19 -3.11
C THR A 18 12.57 3.20 -2.11
N ALA A 19 13.35 2.25 -1.62
CA ALA A 19 12.86 1.30 -0.61
C ALA A 19 12.41 2.00 0.69
N VAL A 20 13.16 3.00 1.15
CA VAL A 20 12.80 3.81 2.32
C VAL A 20 11.53 4.62 2.05
N ASP A 21 11.37 5.21 0.87
CA ASP A 21 10.15 5.92 0.49
C ASP A 21 8.93 4.98 0.49
N LEU A 22 9.06 3.78 -0.06
CA LEU A 22 7.99 2.78 -0.08
C LEU A 22 7.61 2.33 1.34
N LEU A 23 8.58 2.16 2.22
CA LEU A 23 8.33 1.86 3.64
C LEU A 23 7.55 3.00 4.31
N ARG A 24 7.93 4.25 4.09
CA ARG A 24 7.24 5.42 4.65
C ARG A 24 5.80 5.51 4.17
N ILE A 25 5.56 5.31 2.86
CA ILE A 25 4.21 5.28 2.31
C ILE A 25 3.39 4.13 2.91
N THR A 26 4.00 2.96 3.11
CA THR A 26 3.34 1.82 3.75
C THR A 26 2.91 2.16 5.17
N LEU A 27 3.78 2.78 5.96
CA LEU A 27 3.44 3.22 7.32
C LEU A 27 2.36 4.30 7.33
N LEU A 28 2.34 5.17 6.32
CA LEU A 28 1.31 6.19 6.16
C LEU A 28 -0.08 5.56 5.95
N VAL A 29 -0.19 4.53 5.11
CA VAL A 29 -1.45 3.85 4.83
C VAL A 29 -2.05 3.19 6.08
N TYR A 30 -1.24 2.71 7.02
CA TYR A 30 -1.73 2.21 8.31
C TYR A 30 -2.51 3.26 9.11
N ASN A 31 -2.14 4.52 8.97
CA ASN A 31 -2.76 5.60 9.74
C ASN A 31 -3.90 6.29 8.98
N TYR A 32 -4.05 6.00 7.70
CA TYR A 32 -4.92 6.77 6.82
C TYR A 32 -6.43 6.53 7.03
N GLY A 33 -6.84 5.34 7.40
CA GLY A 33 -8.27 4.98 7.37
C GLY A 33 -8.99 5.06 8.71
N LYS A 34 -8.34 4.79 9.83
CA LYS A 34 -8.99 4.62 11.13
C LYS A 34 -8.77 5.76 12.12
N GLU A 35 -7.55 6.26 12.20
CA GLU A 35 -7.18 7.19 13.26
C GLU A 35 -7.47 8.66 12.89
N PHE A 36 -7.59 8.97 11.60
CA PHE A 36 -7.65 10.36 11.15
C PHE A 36 -8.93 10.75 10.43
N SER A 37 -9.82 9.83 10.10
CA SER A 37 -11.06 10.11 9.33
C SER A 37 -10.82 10.96 8.07
N LEU A 38 -9.61 10.90 7.52
CA LEU A 38 -9.12 11.81 6.48
C LEU A 38 -9.22 11.19 5.07
N VAL A 39 -10.11 10.23 4.90
CA VAL A 39 -10.30 9.58 3.60
C VAL A 39 -11.12 10.47 2.69
N LYS A 40 -10.47 11.46 2.12
CA LYS A 40 -11.02 12.16 0.95
C LYS A 40 -10.22 11.72 -0.27
N ASN A 41 -10.92 11.26 -1.30
CA ASN A 41 -10.31 11.13 -2.63
C ASN A 41 -9.71 12.49 -2.98
N ASP A 42 -8.50 12.51 -3.52
CA ASP A 42 -7.73 13.71 -3.90
C ASP A 42 -6.96 14.43 -2.79
N ASP A 43 -6.97 13.94 -1.55
CA ASP A 43 -6.05 14.46 -0.54
C ASP A 43 -4.61 14.18 -0.97
N THR A 44 -3.77 15.20 -0.89
CA THR A 44 -2.34 15.00 -1.09
C THR A 44 -1.73 14.42 0.18
N VAL A 45 -0.67 13.63 0.04
CA VAL A 45 0.13 13.20 1.20
C VAL A 45 0.62 14.42 1.97
N GLU A 46 0.90 15.53 1.28
CA GLU A 46 1.26 16.81 1.87
C GLU A 46 0.14 17.40 2.71
N SER A 47 -1.10 17.43 2.20
CA SER A 47 -2.23 17.98 2.95
C SER A 47 -2.53 17.15 4.20
N PHE A 48 -2.35 15.83 4.13
CA PHE A 48 -2.44 14.94 5.28
C PHE A 48 -1.35 15.26 6.31
N VAL A 49 -0.11 15.35 5.86
CA VAL A 49 1.05 15.66 6.70
C VAL A 49 0.94 17.06 7.30
N ASP A 50 0.51 18.05 6.51
CA ASP A 50 0.28 19.41 6.98
C ASP A 50 -0.88 19.50 7.97
N GLY A 51 -1.92 18.70 7.78
CA GLY A 51 -3.00 18.55 8.74
C GLY A 51 -2.48 18.05 10.09
N LEU A 52 -1.61 17.02 10.06
CA LEU A 52 -0.96 16.51 11.28
C LEU A 52 -0.09 17.56 11.96
N LYS A 53 0.64 18.38 11.20
CA LYS A 53 1.51 19.44 11.72
C LYS A 53 0.70 20.61 12.31
N LYS A 54 -0.30 21.10 11.56
CA LYS A 54 -1.09 22.29 11.94
C LYS A 54 -1.95 22.11 13.17
N ASN A 55 -2.46 20.92 13.37
CA ASN A 55 -3.40 20.69 14.47
C ASN A 55 -2.70 20.46 15.82
N GLY A 56 -1.37 20.40 15.87
CA GLY A 56 -0.64 20.06 17.09
C GLY A 56 -1.04 18.68 17.66
N ASN A 57 -1.81 17.94 16.90
CA ASN A 57 -2.60 16.77 17.33
C ASN A 57 -1.76 15.51 17.53
N PHE A 58 -0.46 15.55 17.29
CA PHE A 58 0.41 14.44 17.69
C PHE A 58 0.27 14.10 19.19
N GLU A 59 -0.02 15.11 20.02
CA GLU A 59 -0.26 14.91 21.44
C GLU A 59 -1.68 14.42 21.76
N GLN A 60 -2.67 14.86 20.99
CA GLN A 60 -4.07 14.49 21.18
C GLN A 60 -4.40 13.06 20.70
N LEU A 61 -3.58 12.49 19.80
CA LEU A 61 -3.81 11.18 19.23
C LEU A 61 -3.47 10.02 20.17
N HIS A 62 -3.10 10.28 21.42
CA HIS A 62 -2.67 9.26 22.41
C HIS A 62 -1.65 8.25 21.83
N LEU A 63 -0.89 8.67 20.82
CA LEU A 63 0.13 7.85 20.20
C LEU A 63 1.30 7.65 21.16
N ASN A 64 1.79 6.44 21.23
CA ASN A 64 3.03 6.20 21.94
C ASN A 64 4.21 6.93 21.26
N GLU A 65 5.29 7.13 21.98
CA GLU A 65 6.46 7.88 21.51
C GLU A 65 7.04 7.35 20.19
N THR A 66 7.02 6.03 20.01
CA THR A 66 7.50 5.38 18.78
C THR A 66 6.63 5.77 17.58
N ARG A 67 5.32 5.73 17.69
CA ARG A 67 4.40 6.12 16.61
C ARG A 67 4.52 7.61 16.29
N ARG A 68 4.66 8.47 17.29
CA ARG A 68 4.90 9.92 17.08
C ARG A 68 6.17 10.14 16.27
N LYS A 69 7.26 9.46 16.63
CA LYS A 69 8.53 9.58 15.93
C LYS A 69 8.44 9.12 14.48
N VAL A 70 7.79 8.00 14.22
CA VAL A 70 7.55 7.48 12.86
C VAL A 70 6.72 8.46 12.05
N LEU A 71 5.60 8.97 12.59
CA LEU A 71 4.76 9.94 11.89
C LEU A 71 5.49 11.26 11.63
N SER A 72 6.31 11.70 12.56
CA SER A 72 7.16 12.88 12.38
C SER A 72 8.18 12.67 11.26
N ASP A 73 8.84 11.52 11.20
CA ASP A 73 9.77 11.19 10.12
C ASP A 73 9.06 11.14 8.75
N ILE A 74 7.89 10.52 8.70
CA ILE A 74 7.05 10.51 7.50
C ILE A 74 6.71 11.95 7.10
N ALA A 75 6.24 12.76 8.04
CA ALA A 75 5.83 14.14 7.79
C ALA A 75 6.93 15.03 7.17
N TYR A 76 8.19 14.74 7.49
CA TYR A 76 9.30 15.51 6.96
C TYR A 76 9.95 14.93 5.70
N ASN A 77 9.81 13.62 5.48
CA ASN A 77 10.62 12.92 4.49
C ASN A 77 9.81 12.18 3.42
N VAL A 78 8.47 12.15 3.50
CA VAL A 78 7.66 11.52 2.44
C VAL A 78 7.71 12.37 1.18
N PRO A 79 8.04 11.79 0.03
CA PRO A 79 7.95 12.49 -1.23
C PRO A 79 6.52 12.98 -1.47
N THR A 80 6.42 14.18 -2.00
CA THR A 80 5.14 14.77 -2.40
C THR A 80 4.38 13.83 -3.32
N GLY A 81 3.12 13.58 -3.01
CA GLY A 81 2.26 12.71 -3.79
C GLY A 81 0.80 12.91 -3.45
N LYS A 82 -0.07 12.43 -4.34
CA LYS A 82 -1.52 12.45 -4.16
C LYS A 82 -2.00 11.05 -3.83
N LEU A 83 -2.95 10.94 -2.93
CA LEU A 83 -3.74 9.72 -2.80
C LEU A 83 -4.81 9.74 -3.90
N ALA A 84 -4.58 8.97 -4.96
CA ALA A 84 -5.53 8.88 -6.07
C ALA A 84 -6.78 8.08 -5.67
N LYS A 85 -6.59 7.01 -4.89
CA LYS A 85 -7.68 6.16 -4.41
C LYS A 85 -7.32 5.52 -3.07
N PHE A 86 -8.30 5.47 -2.17
CA PHE A 86 -8.24 4.61 -1.00
C PHE A 86 -9.41 3.61 -1.04
N ILE A 87 -9.09 2.34 -0.96
CA ILE A 87 -10.07 1.25 -0.91
C ILE A 87 -10.06 0.72 0.51
N ASN A 88 -11.21 0.77 1.16
CA ASN A 88 -11.44 0.19 2.48
C ASN A 88 -12.63 -0.77 2.35
N ASP A 89 -12.37 -2.05 2.43
CA ASP A 89 -13.40 -3.08 2.44
C ASP A 89 -13.42 -3.75 3.82
N GLU A 90 -14.45 -3.42 4.59
CA GLU A 90 -14.61 -3.93 5.95
C GLU A 90 -14.96 -5.42 5.98
N THR A 91 -15.54 -5.95 4.89
CA THR A 91 -15.96 -7.36 4.82
C THR A 91 -14.75 -8.29 4.71
N THR A 92 -13.77 -7.87 3.92
CA THR A 92 -12.53 -8.62 3.70
C THR A 92 -11.37 -8.13 4.57
N ASP A 93 -11.59 -7.05 5.34
CA ASP A 93 -10.56 -6.34 6.14
C ASP A 93 -9.34 -5.90 5.30
N ILE A 94 -9.57 -5.52 4.04
CA ILE A 94 -8.51 -5.06 3.15
C ILE A 94 -8.52 -3.53 3.05
N GLN A 95 -7.35 -2.91 3.22
CA GLN A 95 -7.14 -1.50 2.97
C GLN A 95 -5.99 -1.32 1.98
N VAL A 96 -6.26 -0.55 0.92
CA VAL A 96 -5.29 -0.31 -0.15
C VAL A 96 -5.29 1.16 -0.52
N GLY A 97 -4.11 1.76 -0.52
CA GLY A 97 -3.88 3.10 -1.05
C GLY A 97 -3.26 3.03 -2.44
N VAL A 98 -3.81 3.77 -3.39
CA VAL A 98 -3.17 4.04 -4.67
C VAL A 98 -2.67 5.48 -4.66
N THR A 99 -1.37 5.68 -4.74
CA THR A 99 -0.75 7.01 -4.68
C THR A 99 -0.08 7.35 -6.00
N LEU A 100 -0.11 8.64 -6.33
CA LEU A 100 0.53 9.22 -7.51
C LEU A 100 1.57 10.25 -7.05
N CYS A 101 2.83 10.07 -7.43
CA CYS A 101 3.91 11.03 -7.18
C CYS A 101 4.48 11.53 -8.49
N GLU A 102 4.03 12.72 -8.94
CA GLU A 102 4.45 13.32 -10.21
C GLU A 102 5.95 13.61 -10.22
N ASN A 103 6.49 14.18 -9.14
CA ASN A 103 7.91 14.52 -9.04
C ASN A 103 8.85 13.31 -9.13
N LYS A 104 8.38 12.13 -8.74
CA LYS A 104 9.13 10.87 -8.82
C LYS A 104 8.71 10.01 -10.01
N ARG A 105 7.72 10.47 -10.79
CA ARG A 105 7.12 9.75 -11.93
C ARG A 105 6.76 8.32 -11.56
N ARG A 106 6.02 8.15 -10.46
CA ARG A 106 5.66 6.82 -9.96
C ARG A 106 4.25 6.74 -9.41
N ILE A 107 3.70 5.53 -9.51
CA ILE A 107 2.47 5.09 -8.90
C ILE A 107 2.84 4.05 -7.84
N CYS A 108 2.24 4.13 -6.65
CA CYS A 108 2.40 3.09 -5.65
C CYS A 108 1.04 2.51 -5.28
N VAL A 109 0.93 1.18 -5.34
CA VAL A 109 -0.17 0.42 -4.77
C VAL A 109 0.31 -0.11 -3.42
N VAL A 110 -0.33 0.32 -2.35
CA VAL A 110 0.14 0.12 -0.99
C VAL A 110 -0.90 -0.65 -0.19
N PHE A 111 -0.59 -1.89 0.13
CA PHE A 111 -1.45 -2.75 0.94
C PHE A 111 -1.13 -2.59 2.42
N ARG A 112 -2.16 -2.29 3.22
CA ARG A 112 -2.06 -2.30 4.66
C ARG A 112 -1.98 -3.74 5.17
N GLY A 113 -1.23 -3.97 6.25
CA GLY A 113 -1.27 -5.23 6.98
C GLY A 113 -2.39 -5.25 8.01
N SER A 114 -2.63 -6.42 8.59
CA SER A 114 -3.60 -6.60 9.67
C SER A 114 -3.18 -5.83 10.94
N GLU A 115 -4.16 -5.27 11.66
CA GLU A 115 -3.98 -4.70 13.01
C GLU A 115 -4.26 -5.73 14.10
N SER A 116 -5.02 -6.79 13.80
CA SER A 116 -5.33 -7.83 14.76
C SER A 116 -4.14 -8.77 14.97
N SER A 117 -3.69 -8.85 16.20
CA SER A 117 -2.68 -9.80 16.64
C SER A 117 -3.30 -11.19 16.86
N SER A 118 -2.59 -12.21 16.51
CA SER A 118 -2.67 -13.61 16.95
C SER A 118 -3.73 -14.55 16.36
N ASP A 119 -4.99 -14.25 16.30
CA ASP A 119 -5.98 -15.24 15.89
C ASP A 119 -6.00 -15.50 14.38
N TRP A 120 -5.62 -14.52 13.62
CA TRP A 120 -5.51 -14.56 12.16
C TRP A 120 -4.44 -15.53 11.63
N TYR A 121 -3.36 -15.69 12.40
CA TYR A 121 -2.21 -16.50 11.98
C TYR A 121 -2.51 -17.99 11.93
N TYR A 122 -3.40 -18.48 12.76
CA TYR A 122 -3.75 -19.91 12.83
C TYR A 122 -4.77 -20.32 11.77
N ASP A 123 -5.73 -19.47 11.44
CA ASP A 123 -6.71 -19.75 10.38
C ASP A 123 -6.09 -19.65 8.97
N LEU A 124 -4.97 -18.95 8.85
CA LEU A 124 -4.22 -18.77 7.60
C LEU A 124 -3.55 -20.05 7.08
N LEU A 125 -3.34 -21.06 7.90
CA LEU A 125 -2.46 -22.19 7.55
C LEU A 125 -3.12 -23.32 6.73
N ILE A 126 -4.43 -23.31 6.50
CA ILE A 126 -5.11 -24.55 6.16
C ILE A 126 -5.60 -24.67 4.71
N MET A 127 -5.93 -23.60 4.01
CA MET A 127 -6.52 -23.71 2.67
C MET A 127 -5.70 -23.03 1.58
N LYS A 128 -5.41 -23.80 0.52
CA LYS A 128 -4.70 -23.31 -0.67
C LYS A 128 -5.67 -23.15 -1.82
N HIS A 129 -5.63 -22.00 -2.48
CA HIS A 129 -6.30 -21.75 -3.74
C HIS A 129 -5.33 -22.00 -4.91
N LYS A 130 -5.81 -22.71 -5.94
CA LYS A 130 -5.01 -23.00 -7.13
C LYS A 130 -5.16 -21.86 -8.13
N LEU A 131 -4.10 -21.08 -8.36
CA LEU A 131 -4.07 -20.03 -9.37
C LEU A 131 -3.76 -20.56 -10.77
N SER A 132 -2.84 -21.55 -10.84
CA SER A 132 -2.47 -22.24 -12.08
C SER A 132 -2.10 -23.68 -11.73
N ASP A 133 -1.69 -24.48 -12.74
CA ASP A 133 -1.32 -25.88 -12.52
C ASP A 133 -0.20 -26.03 -11.50
N ASP A 134 0.76 -25.10 -11.50
CA ASP A 134 1.95 -25.16 -10.66
C ASP A 134 1.91 -24.21 -9.44
N ILE A 135 0.92 -23.31 -9.36
CA ILE A 135 0.89 -22.25 -8.34
C ILE A 135 -0.32 -22.37 -7.46
N LYS A 136 -0.06 -22.50 -6.17
CA LYS A 136 -1.07 -22.48 -5.12
C LYS A 136 -0.76 -21.31 -4.17
N VAL A 137 -1.78 -20.54 -3.86
CA VAL A 137 -1.70 -19.41 -2.93
C VAL A 137 -2.63 -19.63 -1.75
N HIS A 138 -2.46 -18.83 -0.73
CA HIS A 138 -3.34 -18.86 0.43
C HIS A 138 -4.74 -18.39 0.02
N SER A 139 -5.76 -19.20 0.29
CA SER A 139 -7.14 -18.92 -0.13
C SER A 139 -7.71 -17.65 0.48
N GLY A 140 -7.35 -17.32 1.72
CA GLY A 140 -7.77 -16.09 2.38
C GLY A 140 -7.22 -14.85 1.68
N PHE A 141 -5.93 -14.83 1.32
CA PHE A 141 -5.34 -13.70 0.59
C PHE A 141 -5.96 -13.55 -0.79
N TYR A 142 -6.22 -14.66 -1.48
CA TYR A 142 -6.89 -14.63 -2.77
C TYR A 142 -8.29 -14.04 -2.67
N LYS A 143 -9.07 -14.48 -1.67
CA LYS A 143 -10.41 -13.95 -1.40
C LYS A 143 -10.38 -12.46 -1.10
N GLN A 144 -9.50 -12.00 -0.22
CA GLN A 144 -9.37 -10.58 0.10
C GLN A 144 -9.15 -9.72 -1.14
N LEU A 145 -8.39 -10.19 -2.11
CA LEU A 145 -8.14 -9.47 -3.34
C LEU A 145 -9.30 -9.55 -4.34
N THR A 146 -10.00 -10.68 -4.41
CA THR A 146 -10.98 -10.94 -5.47
C THR A 146 -12.43 -10.68 -5.07
N GLU A 147 -12.76 -10.75 -3.78
CA GLU A 147 -14.09 -10.41 -3.30
C GLU A 147 -14.35 -8.89 -3.42
N ASN A 148 -15.60 -8.51 -3.57
CA ASN A 148 -16.08 -7.13 -3.69
C ASN A 148 -15.37 -6.30 -4.78
N ASN A 149 -14.83 -6.96 -5.81
CA ASN A 149 -14.12 -6.33 -6.93
C ASN A 149 -12.89 -5.49 -6.49
N VAL A 150 -12.26 -5.81 -5.37
CA VAL A 150 -11.11 -5.06 -4.87
C VAL A 150 -9.99 -5.02 -5.90
N TYR A 151 -9.63 -6.17 -6.47
CA TYR A 151 -8.59 -6.28 -7.51
C TYR A 151 -8.91 -5.39 -8.71
N ASP A 152 -10.12 -5.52 -9.26
CA ASP A 152 -10.54 -4.77 -10.45
C ASP A 152 -10.58 -3.26 -10.19
N ASN A 153 -11.00 -2.86 -8.99
CA ASN A 153 -10.99 -1.46 -8.57
C ASN A 153 -9.58 -0.87 -8.53
N ILE A 154 -8.60 -1.62 -7.99
CA ILE A 154 -7.19 -1.20 -7.97
C ILE A 154 -6.66 -1.10 -9.41
N VAL A 155 -6.85 -2.14 -10.21
CA VAL A 155 -6.37 -2.19 -11.61
C VAL A 155 -6.99 -1.07 -12.44
N SER A 156 -8.30 -0.82 -12.28
CA SER A 156 -8.98 0.27 -12.96
C SER A 156 -8.39 1.63 -12.63
N GLU A 157 -8.09 1.88 -11.36
CA GLU A 157 -7.50 3.15 -10.95
C GLU A 157 -6.07 3.32 -11.46
N VAL A 158 -5.25 2.28 -11.36
CA VAL A 158 -3.89 2.29 -11.91
C VAL A 158 -3.90 2.54 -13.41
N LYS A 159 -4.81 1.88 -14.16
CA LYS A 159 -4.94 2.10 -15.61
C LYS A 159 -5.29 3.55 -15.94
N LYS A 160 -6.25 4.16 -15.26
CA LYS A 160 -6.59 5.58 -15.46
C LYS A 160 -5.38 6.49 -15.28
N ILE A 161 -4.56 6.21 -14.27
CA ILE A 161 -3.35 7.01 -14.03
C ILE A 161 -2.32 6.77 -15.13
N LEU A 162 -2.11 5.52 -15.55
CA LEU A 162 -1.17 5.18 -16.61
C LEU A 162 -1.59 5.70 -17.99
N ASP A 163 -2.89 5.83 -18.25
CA ASP A 163 -3.40 6.44 -19.48
C ASP A 163 -3.00 7.92 -19.60
N ILE A 164 -2.88 8.61 -18.45
CA ILE A 164 -2.45 10.01 -18.39
C ILE A 164 -0.90 10.10 -18.29
N HIS A 165 -0.28 9.16 -17.59
CA HIS A 165 1.14 9.13 -17.27
C HIS A 165 1.78 7.79 -17.69
N PRO A 166 1.87 7.50 -19.00
CA PRO A 166 2.29 6.18 -19.51
C PRO A 166 3.75 5.82 -19.20
N ASP A 167 4.53 6.80 -18.82
CA ASP A 167 5.95 6.68 -18.50
C ASP A 167 6.26 6.60 -17.00
N PHE A 168 5.23 6.52 -16.16
CA PHE A 168 5.41 6.36 -14.72
C PHE A 168 5.73 4.91 -14.36
N SER A 169 6.62 4.75 -13.41
CA SER A 169 6.94 3.43 -12.85
C SER A 169 5.90 3.06 -11.78
N MET A 170 5.43 1.81 -11.84
CA MET A 170 4.54 1.28 -10.82
C MET A 170 5.32 0.48 -9.77
N TYR A 171 5.00 0.73 -8.51
CA TYR A 171 5.50 -0.01 -7.35
C TYR A 171 4.34 -0.59 -6.57
N ILE A 172 4.50 -1.82 -6.12
CA ILE A 172 3.53 -2.50 -5.26
C ILE A 172 4.24 -2.81 -3.95
N THR A 173 3.64 -2.44 -2.84
CA THR A 173 4.28 -2.59 -1.53
C THR A 173 3.25 -2.86 -0.43
N GLY A 174 3.73 -3.37 0.69
CA GLY A 174 2.93 -3.61 1.88
C GLY A 174 3.78 -4.18 3.00
N HIS A 175 3.27 -4.14 4.20
CA HIS A 175 3.93 -4.70 5.38
C HIS A 175 3.11 -5.87 5.94
N SER A 176 3.77 -6.91 6.44
CA SER A 176 3.12 -8.11 7.02
C SER A 176 2.14 -8.75 6.03
N LEU A 177 0.86 -8.89 6.38
CA LEU A 177 -0.21 -9.33 5.48
C LEU A 177 -0.23 -8.53 4.18
N GLY A 178 -0.06 -7.20 4.25
CA GLY A 178 0.04 -6.34 3.07
C GLY A 178 1.18 -6.71 2.14
N GLY A 179 2.29 -7.24 2.67
CA GLY A 179 3.38 -7.80 1.88
C GLY A 179 2.97 -9.04 1.09
N ALA A 180 2.19 -9.94 1.69
CA ALA A 180 1.64 -11.11 1.01
C ALA A 180 0.62 -10.71 -0.07
N LEU A 181 -0.29 -9.78 0.25
CA LEU A 181 -1.27 -9.26 -0.70
C LEU A 181 -0.61 -8.52 -1.87
N SER A 182 0.41 -7.71 -1.61
CA SER A 182 1.16 -7.01 -2.67
C SER A 182 1.87 -7.98 -3.61
N THR A 183 2.43 -9.06 -3.07
CA THR A 183 3.06 -10.12 -3.88
C THR A 183 2.04 -10.84 -4.75
N LEU A 184 0.89 -11.19 -4.18
CA LEU A 184 -0.17 -11.87 -4.91
C LEU A 184 -0.78 -10.96 -5.98
N PHE A 185 -1.05 -9.70 -5.65
CA PHE A 185 -1.57 -8.70 -6.58
C PHE A 185 -0.64 -8.48 -7.78
N GLY A 186 0.67 -8.40 -7.53
CA GLY A 186 1.66 -8.23 -8.61
C GLY A 186 1.83 -9.47 -9.49
N TYR A 187 1.43 -10.64 -9.00
CA TYR A 187 1.46 -11.89 -9.78
C TYR A 187 0.21 -12.06 -10.68
N MET A 188 -0.95 -11.63 -10.23
CA MET A 188 -2.23 -11.73 -10.95
C MET A 188 -2.31 -10.76 -12.13
#